data_d278100700afbed4eab6b9f0601832f6
#
_entry.id   d278100700afbed4eab6b9f0601832f6
#
_cell.length_a   1.000
_cell.length_b   1.000
_cell.length_c   1.000
_cell.angle_alpha   90.00
_cell.angle_beta   90.00
_cell.angle_gamma   90.00
#
_symmetry.space_group_name_H-M   'P 1'
#
loop_
_entity.id
_entity.type
_entity.pdbx_description
1 polymer ?
#
loop_
_entity_poly.entity_id
_entity_poly.type
_entity_poly.pdbx_seq_one_letter_code
_entity_poly.pdbx_strand_id
1 'polypeptide(L)'
;MKTIIYLCRHSEPLRIYDNKNETMQVRNEKMALSVLGEEKARKLSLLPELNNIDNVIASNYVRAIATAKYIAFNNKKDIEVIPEFGERKFGNINSWSDLPEGFFDNQIKDRNYKLDNGESFNEVCERMYFALQSVLKKYRGKKIFIASHGTAIGMLFSKIAKVSFYDEENYNRGIYFNDKLIFDGKYDAPELFKLEYEDEKLVDVKNIKIKYE
;
A
#
# COMPACT_ATOMS: atom_id res chain seq x y z
N MET A 1 -1.56 24.80 5.43
CA MET A 1 -1.26 23.99 6.63
C MET A 1 -0.64 22.67 6.18
N LYS A 2 0.50 22.27 6.81
CA LYS A 2 1.25 21.10 6.35
C LYS A 2 0.69 19.81 6.97
N THR A 3 0.29 18.85 6.13
CA THR A 3 -0.08 17.47 6.51
C THR A 3 0.99 16.51 6.00
N ILE A 4 1.40 15.55 6.83
CA ILE A 4 2.41 14.56 6.45
C ILE A 4 1.76 13.17 6.48
N ILE A 5 1.88 12.44 5.38
CA ILE A 5 1.42 11.05 5.29
C ILE A 5 2.62 10.13 5.09
N TYR A 6 2.73 9.14 5.97
CA TYR A 6 3.61 8.00 5.81
C TYR A 6 2.80 6.84 5.24
N LEU A 7 2.89 6.64 3.93
CA LEU A 7 2.20 5.56 3.21
C LEU A 7 3.12 4.36 3.14
N CYS A 8 2.69 3.25 3.73
CA CYS A 8 3.52 2.07 3.92
C CYS A 8 2.89 0.84 3.25
N ARG A 9 3.66 0.12 2.43
CA ARG A 9 3.34 -1.26 2.09
C ARG A 9 3.54 -2.12 3.34
N HIS A 10 2.60 -3.02 3.62
CA HIS A 10 2.71 -3.99 4.71
C HIS A 10 4.04 -4.76 4.68
N SER A 11 4.47 -5.24 5.84
CA SER A 11 5.66 -6.08 6.01
C SER A 11 5.48 -7.47 5.39
N GLU A 12 6.51 -8.30 5.46
CA GLU A 12 6.55 -9.61 4.81
C GLU A 12 5.43 -10.54 5.28
N PRO A 13 4.57 -11.03 4.37
CA PRO A 13 3.46 -11.90 4.74
C PRO A 13 3.90 -13.35 4.90
N LEU A 14 3.22 -14.06 5.81
CA LEU A 14 3.29 -15.52 5.91
C LEU A 14 2.41 -16.15 4.83
N ARG A 15 3.03 -16.74 3.82
CA ARG A 15 2.31 -17.40 2.73
C ARG A 15 1.91 -18.82 3.13
N ILE A 16 0.66 -18.98 3.59
CA ILE A 16 0.04 -20.28 3.87
C ILE A 16 -1.07 -20.49 2.83
N TYR A 17 -0.99 -21.61 2.10
CA TYR A 17 -1.85 -21.84 0.92
C TYR A 17 -2.89 -22.96 1.12
N ASP A 18 -3.00 -23.54 2.31
CA ASP A 18 -3.66 -24.85 2.49
C ASP A 18 -5.17 -24.83 2.73
N ASN A 19 -5.81 -23.66 2.88
CA ASN A 19 -7.26 -23.66 3.09
C ASN A 19 -8.02 -23.62 1.75
N LYS A 20 -8.26 -24.79 1.17
CA LYS A 20 -8.99 -24.96 -0.09
C LYS A 20 -10.50 -24.60 0.01
N ASN A 21 -11.02 -24.43 1.22
CA ASN A 21 -12.43 -24.08 1.46
C ASN A 21 -12.71 -22.57 1.41
N GLU A 22 -11.69 -21.75 1.27
CA GLU A 22 -11.83 -20.29 1.19
C GLU A 22 -11.42 -19.79 -0.20
N THR A 23 -12.10 -18.74 -0.67
CA THR A 23 -11.69 -18.05 -1.90
C THR A 23 -10.31 -17.43 -1.72
N MET A 24 -9.60 -17.20 -2.82
CA MET A 24 -8.31 -16.53 -2.80
C MET A 24 -8.38 -15.15 -2.13
N GLN A 25 -9.48 -14.41 -2.33
CA GLN A 25 -9.69 -13.10 -1.70
C GLN A 25 -9.70 -13.21 -0.17
N VAL A 26 -10.48 -14.15 0.39
CA VAL A 26 -10.57 -14.35 1.85
C VAL A 26 -9.21 -14.77 2.43
N ARG A 27 -8.50 -15.69 1.78
CA ARG A 27 -7.15 -16.09 2.20
C ARG A 27 -6.17 -14.94 2.17
N ASN A 28 -6.23 -14.11 1.13
CA ASN A 28 -5.38 -12.94 0.98
C ASN A 28 -5.65 -11.89 2.09
N GLU A 29 -6.90 -11.67 2.46
CA GLU A 29 -7.27 -10.77 3.56
C GLU A 29 -6.78 -11.27 4.92
N LYS A 30 -6.92 -12.57 5.18
CA LYS A 30 -6.51 -13.22 6.45
C LYS A 30 -5.01 -13.44 6.60
N MET A 31 -4.24 -13.28 5.53
CA MET A 31 -2.80 -13.56 5.54
C MET A 31 -2.07 -12.68 6.57
N ALA A 32 -1.49 -13.33 7.59
CA ALA A 32 -0.71 -12.69 8.65
C ALA A 32 0.72 -12.33 8.18
N LEU A 33 1.50 -11.70 9.03
CA LEU A 33 2.94 -11.53 8.83
C LEU A 33 3.69 -12.81 9.13
N SER A 34 4.82 -13.03 8.44
CA SER A 34 5.82 -14.03 8.84
C SER A 34 6.54 -13.57 10.11
N VAL A 35 7.30 -14.47 10.75
CA VAL A 35 8.15 -14.11 11.90
C VAL A 35 9.12 -12.99 11.51
N LEU A 36 9.77 -13.11 10.35
CA LEU A 36 10.63 -12.06 9.81
C LEU A 36 9.85 -10.77 9.50
N GLY A 37 8.61 -10.91 9.02
CA GLY A 37 7.73 -9.76 8.78
C GLY A 37 7.37 -9.00 10.06
N GLU A 38 7.14 -9.70 11.17
CA GLU A 38 6.91 -9.09 12.47
C GLU A 38 8.16 -8.33 12.97
N GLU A 39 9.35 -8.92 12.81
CA GLU A 39 10.62 -8.26 13.17
C GLU A 39 10.85 -7.00 12.34
N LYS A 40 10.66 -7.08 11.01
CA LYS A 40 10.77 -5.93 10.11
C LYS A 40 9.77 -4.82 10.45
N ALA A 41 8.52 -5.17 10.76
CA ALA A 41 7.50 -4.19 11.16
C ALA A 41 7.85 -3.50 12.48
N ARG A 42 8.41 -4.26 13.44
CA ARG A 42 8.92 -3.69 14.70
C ARG A 42 10.09 -2.73 14.44
N LYS A 43 11.07 -3.11 13.61
CA LYS A 43 12.20 -2.24 13.24
C LYS A 43 11.72 -0.98 12.51
N LEU A 44 10.76 -1.11 11.58
CA LEU A 44 10.11 0.04 10.93
C LEU A 44 9.60 1.04 11.95
N SER A 45 8.92 0.59 13.00
CA SER A 45 8.30 1.47 14.01
C SER A 45 9.30 2.26 14.87
N LEU A 46 10.58 1.92 14.80
CA LEU A 46 11.67 2.61 15.52
C LEU A 46 12.31 3.73 14.69
N LEU A 47 11.89 3.93 13.45
CA LEU A 47 12.38 5.04 12.63
C LEU A 47 12.00 6.37 13.26
N PRO A 48 12.95 7.33 13.40
CA PRO A 48 12.69 8.67 13.96
C PRO A 48 11.54 9.40 13.25
N GLU A 49 11.39 9.17 11.94
CA GLU A 49 10.32 9.72 11.12
C GLU A 49 8.92 9.31 11.61
N LEU A 50 8.80 8.14 12.23
CA LEU A 50 7.53 7.60 12.73
C LEU A 50 7.27 7.90 14.21
N ASN A 51 8.05 8.78 14.83
CA ASN A 51 7.75 9.34 16.13
C ASN A 51 6.69 10.45 16.02
N ASN A 52 5.86 10.59 17.04
CA ASN A 52 4.82 11.61 17.12
C ASN A 52 3.80 11.52 15.96
N ILE A 53 3.42 10.30 15.60
CA ILE A 53 2.30 10.05 14.68
C ILE A 53 1.00 10.43 15.41
N ASP A 54 0.18 11.27 14.78
CA ASP A 54 -1.11 11.70 15.32
C ASP A 54 -2.20 10.65 15.12
N ASN A 55 -2.21 10.00 13.93
CA ASN A 55 -3.22 9.01 13.54
C ASN A 55 -2.57 7.83 12.82
N VAL A 56 -3.03 6.63 13.17
CA VAL A 56 -2.59 5.37 12.54
C VAL A 56 -3.77 4.75 11.82
N ILE A 57 -3.61 4.50 10.54
CA ILE A 57 -4.61 3.93 9.66
C ILE A 57 -4.06 2.65 9.04
N ALA A 58 -4.91 1.65 8.86
CA ALA A 58 -4.57 0.44 8.12
C ALA A 58 -5.74 0.01 7.23
N SER A 59 -5.45 -0.72 6.16
CA SER A 59 -6.49 -1.49 5.47
C SER A 59 -7.04 -2.58 6.39
N ASN A 60 -8.15 -3.21 5.98
CA ASN A 60 -8.76 -4.34 6.69
C ASN A 60 -7.99 -5.66 6.59
N TYR A 61 -6.88 -5.73 5.85
CA TYR A 61 -6.06 -6.93 5.72
C TYR A 61 -5.20 -7.15 6.96
N VAL A 62 -5.17 -8.39 7.46
CA VAL A 62 -4.46 -8.75 8.71
C VAL A 62 -3.01 -8.30 8.69
N ARG A 63 -2.26 -8.51 7.59
CA ARG A 63 -0.85 -8.09 7.48
C ARG A 63 -0.64 -6.58 7.52
N ALA A 64 -1.60 -5.78 7.05
CA ALA A 64 -1.53 -4.33 7.13
C ALA A 64 -1.76 -3.84 8.56
N ILE A 65 -2.79 -4.37 9.23
CA ILE A 65 -3.06 -4.10 10.65
C ILE A 65 -1.86 -4.53 11.51
N ALA A 66 -1.30 -5.74 11.26
CA ALA A 66 -0.13 -6.24 11.97
C ALA A 66 1.12 -5.39 11.75
N THR A 67 1.30 -4.79 10.57
CA THR A 67 2.38 -3.83 10.32
C THR A 67 2.15 -2.54 11.12
N ALA A 68 0.94 -2.01 11.11
CA ALA A 68 0.58 -0.77 11.77
C ALA A 68 0.61 -0.86 13.32
N LYS A 69 0.41 -2.05 13.90
CA LYS A 69 0.29 -2.22 15.38
C LYS A 69 1.48 -1.69 16.16
N TYR A 70 2.70 -1.84 15.63
CA TYR A 70 3.91 -1.36 16.31
C TYR A 70 4.02 0.17 16.29
N ILE A 71 3.60 0.80 15.18
CA ILE A 71 3.55 2.27 15.09
C ILE A 71 2.48 2.80 16.05
N ALA A 72 1.32 2.16 16.07
CA ALA A 72 0.23 2.50 16.97
C ALA A 72 0.66 2.39 18.44
N PHE A 73 1.29 1.28 18.81
CA PHE A 73 1.80 1.04 20.18
C PHE A 73 2.82 2.11 20.60
N ASN A 74 3.84 2.37 19.77
CA ASN A 74 4.91 3.33 20.09
C ASN A 74 4.40 4.77 20.22
N ASN A 75 3.35 5.12 19.48
CA ASN A 75 2.75 6.46 19.49
C ASN A 75 1.50 6.55 20.40
N LYS A 76 1.11 5.47 21.09
CA LYS A 76 -0.08 5.39 21.98
C LYS A 76 -1.36 5.81 21.24
N LYS A 77 -1.58 5.24 20.05
CA LYS A 77 -2.73 5.50 19.17
C LYS A 77 -3.49 4.22 18.90
N ASP A 78 -4.78 4.34 18.66
CA ASP A 78 -5.60 3.29 18.09
C ASP A 78 -5.38 3.20 16.57
N ILE A 79 -5.75 2.06 15.98
CA ILE A 79 -5.71 1.85 14.54
C ILE A 79 -7.11 2.08 13.99
N GLU A 80 -7.26 3.08 13.12
CA GLU A 80 -8.46 3.25 12.31
C GLU A 80 -8.37 2.32 11.10
N VAL A 81 -9.36 1.43 10.93
CA VAL A 81 -9.41 0.54 9.77
C VAL A 81 -10.24 1.17 8.67
N ILE A 82 -9.59 1.42 7.53
CA ILE A 82 -10.22 1.97 6.31
C ILE A 82 -10.04 0.96 5.17
N PRO A 83 -11.08 0.17 4.84
CA PRO A 83 -10.99 -0.90 3.83
C PRO A 83 -10.55 -0.41 2.44
N GLU A 84 -10.82 0.84 2.12
CA GLU A 84 -10.44 1.49 0.87
C GLU A 84 -8.92 1.54 0.63
N PHE A 85 -8.09 1.37 1.66
CA PHE A 85 -6.65 1.18 1.54
C PHE A 85 -6.23 -0.28 1.29
N GLY A 86 -7.18 -1.18 1.04
CA GLY A 86 -6.95 -2.60 0.76
C GLY A 86 -6.22 -2.88 -0.55
N GLU A 87 -5.73 -4.11 -0.71
CA GLU A 87 -5.12 -4.55 -1.96
C GLU A 87 -6.19 -4.73 -3.05
N ARG A 88 -5.76 -4.74 -4.31
CA ARG A 88 -6.61 -5.03 -5.45
C ARG A 88 -7.27 -6.40 -5.30
N LYS A 89 -8.56 -6.46 -5.56
CA LYS A 89 -9.33 -7.70 -5.62
C LYS A 89 -9.18 -8.33 -7.00
N PHE A 90 -8.90 -9.65 -7.03
CA PHE A 90 -8.75 -10.38 -8.28
C PHE A 90 -10.07 -10.91 -8.85
N GLY A 91 -11.13 -10.92 -8.04
CA GLY A 91 -12.44 -11.48 -8.41
C GLY A 91 -12.66 -12.89 -7.85
N ASN A 92 -13.58 -13.61 -8.45
CA ASN A 92 -14.00 -14.94 -8.02
C ASN A 92 -13.01 -16.01 -8.49
N ILE A 93 -11.83 -16.04 -7.89
CA ILE A 93 -10.82 -17.08 -8.12
C ILE A 93 -10.45 -17.79 -6.82
N ASN A 94 -10.12 -19.07 -6.91
CA ASN A 94 -9.70 -19.89 -5.78
C ASN A 94 -8.17 -20.06 -5.72
N SER A 95 -7.49 -19.90 -6.86
CA SER A 95 -6.02 -19.99 -6.94
C SER A 95 -5.47 -19.08 -8.05
N TRP A 96 -4.16 -18.87 -8.05
CA TRP A 96 -3.48 -18.13 -9.11
C TRP A 96 -3.60 -18.80 -10.49
N SER A 97 -3.77 -20.13 -10.54
CA SER A 97 -3.99 -20.88 -11.78
C SER A 97 -5.35 -20.63 -12.43
N ASP A 98 -6.29 -20.01 -11.71
CA ASP A 98 -7.60 -19.67 -12.24
C ASP A 98 -7.58 -18.33 -13.03
N LEU A 99 -6.46 -17.59 -12.96
CA LEU A 99 -6.31 -16.39 -13.76
C LEU A 99 -6.18 -16.74 -15.24
N PRO A 100 -6.87 -16.04 -16.15
CA PRO A 100 -6.70 -16.20 -17.58
C PRO A 100 -5.26 -15.95 -17.99
N GLU A 101 -4.83 -16.63 -19.04
CA GLU A 101 -3.54 -16.36 -19.68
C GLU A 101 -3.43 -14.87 -20.06
N GLY A 102 -2.28 -14.26 -19.79
CA GLY A 102 -2.06 -12.84 -20.08
C GLY A 102 -2.86 -11.87 -19.20
N PHE A 103 -3.46 -12.30 -18.08
CA PHE A 103 -4.28 -11.43 -17.21
C PHE A 103 -3.58 -10.14 -16.84
N PHE A 104 -2.32 -10.22 -16.40
CA PHE A 104 -1.57 -9.03 -15.97
C PHE A 104 -1.24 -8.10 -17.14
N ASP A 105 -0.90 -8.66 -18.31
CA ASP A 105 -0.63 -7.89 -19.53
C ASP A 105 -1.90 -7.17 -20.01
N ASN A 106 -3.05 -7.85 -19.93
CA ASN A 106 -4.33 -7.25 -20.28
C ASN A 106 -4.67 -6.07 -19.35
N GLN A 107 -4.41 -6.18 -18.04
CA GLN A 107 -4.59 -5.05 -17.12
C GLN A 107 -3.62 -3.88 -17.36
N ILE A 108 -2.43 -4.17 -17.92
CA ILE A 108 -1.47 -3.12 -18.30
C ILE A 108 -1.95 -2.41 -19.57
N LYS A 109 -2.42 -3.15 -20.56
CA LYS A 109 -2.93 -2.62 -21.85
C LYS A 109 -4.25 -1.89 -21.69
N ASP A 110 -5.16 -2.45 -20.90
CA ASP A 110 -6.46 -1.85 -20.55
C ASP A 110 -6.62 -1.74 -19.05
N ARG A 111 -6.52 -0.52 -18.53
CA ARG A 111 -6.67 -0.23 -17.11
C ARG A 111 -8.07 -0.48 -16.54
N ASN A 112 -9.07 -0.74 -17.41
CA ASN A 112 -10.43 -1.14 -17.00
C ASN A 112 -10.62 -2.66 -17.03
N TYR A 113 -9.65 -3.42 -17.54
CA TYR A 113 -9.73 -4.88 -17.56
C TYR A 113 -9.77 -5.47 -16.15
N LYS A 114 -10.75 -6.33 -15.88
CA LYS A 114 -10.94 -7.06 -14.62
C LYS A 114 -11.74 -8.33 -14.83
N LEU A 115 -11.68 -9.23 -13.86
CA LEU A 115 -12.59 -10.36 -13.76
C LEU A 115 -13.86 -9.96 -13.00
N ASP A 116 -14.89 -10.79 -13.09
CA ASP A 116 -16.14 -10.62 -12.34
C ASP A 116 -15.84 -10.53 -10.83
N ASN A 117 -16.44 -9.55 -10.17
CA ASN A 117 -16.22 -9.22 -8.75
C ASN A 117 -14.76 -8.86 -8.39
N GLY A 118 -13.89 -8.66 -9.39
CA GLY A 118 -12.56 -8.11 -9.25
C GLY A 118 -12.53 -6.59 -9.39
N GLU A 119 -11.35 -6.02 -9.21
CA GLU A 119 -11.08 -4.60 -9.42
C GLU A 119 -10.14 -4.38 -10.60
N SER A 120 -10.46 -3.42 -11.43
CA SER A 120 -9.56 -2.87 -12.43
C SER A 120 -8.53 -1.92 -11.79
N PHE A 121 -7.47 -1.59 -12.51
CA PHE A 121 -6.48 -0.62 -12.04
C PHE A 121 -7.10 0.79 -11.84
N ASN A 122 -8.06 1.17 -12.67
CA ASN A 122 -8.75 2.45 -12.52
C ASN A 122 -9.64 2.47 -11.28
N GLU A 123 -10.37 1.40 -10.98
CA GLU A 123 -11.20 1.32 -9.77
C GLU A 123 -10.33 1.37 -8.50
N VAL A 124 -9.21 0.65 -8.45
CA VAL A 124 -8.27 0.73 -7.33
C VAL A 124 -7.70 2.14 -7.19
N CYS A 125 -7.31 2.77 -8.31
CA CYS A 125 -6.77 4.13 -8.34
C CYS A 125 -7.76 5.14 -7.74
N GLU A 126 -9.01 5.14 -8.19
CA GLU A 126 -10.04 6.07 -7.72
C GLU A 126 -10.40 5.81 -6.24
N ARG A 127 -10.59 4.55 -5.84
CA ARG A 127 -10.87 4.18 -4.45
C ARG A 127 -9.78 4.68 -3.49
N MET A 128 -8.53 4.41 -3.82
CA MET A 128 -7.36 4.83 -3.03
C MET A 128 -7.26 6.36 -2.96
N TYR A 129 -7.51 7.03 -4.09
CA TYR A 129 -7.45 8.49 -4.17
C TYR A 129 -8.53 9.14 -3.31
N PHE A 130 -9.79 8.70 -3.40
CA PHE A 130 -10.88 9.24 -2.59
C PHE A 130 -10.68 8.97 -1.09
N ALA A 131 -10.17 7.80 -0.72
CA ALA A 131 -9.80 7.51 0.66
C ALA A 131 -8.71 8.48 1.17
N LEU A 132 -7.67 8.71 0.36
CA LEU A 132 -6.61 9.66 0.69
C LEU A 132 -7.15 11.09 0.86
N GLN A 133 -8.02 11.57 -0.06
CA GLN A 133 -8.65 12.90 0.05
C GLN A 133 -9.48 13.03 1.33
N SER A 134 -10.22 12.00 1.69
CA SER A 134 -11.01 11.97 2.93
C SER A 134 -10.12 12.06 4.17
N VAL A 135 -8.98 11.35 4.17
CA VAL A 135 -7.98 11.40 5.25
C VAL A 135 -7.35 12.79 5.35
N LEU A 136 -6.95 13.38 4.23
CA LEU A 136 -6.36 14.74 4.19
C LEU A 136 -7.32 15.78 4.75
N LYS A 137 -8.60 15.70 4.40
CA LYS A 137 -9.65 16.61 4.90
C LYS A 137 -9.89 16.39 6.40
N LYS A 138 -10.02 15.13 6.85
CA LYS A 138 -10.32 14.76 8.23
C LYS A 138 -9.18 15.14 9.19
N TYR A 139 -7.94 14.93 8.74
CA TYR A 139 -6.73 15.05 9.57
C TYR A 139 -5.77 16.15 9.10
N ARG A 140 -6.32 17.26 8.65
CA ARG A 140 -5.55 18.41 8.18
C ARG A 140 -4.54 18.89 9.24
N GLY A 141 -3.29 19.09 8.82
CA GLY A 141 -2.20 19.55 9.70
C GLY A 141 -1.61 18.46 10.59
N LYS A 142 -1.98 17.19 10.39
CA LYS A 142 -1.54 16.06 11.19
C LYS A 142 -0.46 15.25 10.51
N LYS A 143 0.19 14.40 11.31
CA LYS A 143 1.18 13.41 10.90
C LYS A 143 0.51 12.02 10.96
N ILE A 144 0.34 11.38 9.82
CA ILE A 144 -0.52 10.21 9.65
C ILE A 144 0.31 9.04 9.11
N PHE A 145 0.15 7.86 9.68
CA PHE A 145 0.67 6.62 9.12
C PHE A 145 -0.47 5.81 8.50
N ILE A 146 -0.26 5.30 7.27
CA ILE A 146 -1.23 4.48 6.54
C ILE A 146 -0.55 3.20 6.08
N ALA A 147 -1.00 2.03 6.58
CA ALA A 147 -0.56 0.73 6.10
C ALA A 147 -1.47 0.21 4.98
N SER A 148 -0.89 -0.07 3.83
CA SER A 148 -1.57 -0.49 2.60
C SER A 148 -0.75 -1.56 1.86
N HIS A 149 -0.87 -1.68 0.53
CA HIS A 149 -0.38 -2.78 -0.28
C HIS A 149 0.32 -2.28 -1.55
N GLY A 150 1.14 -3.15 -2.16
CA GLY A 150 2.00 -2.76 -3.27
C GLY A 150 1.23 -2.27 -4.50
N THR A 151 0.27 -3.05 -5.01
CA THR A 151 -0.49 -2.65 -6.20
C THR A 151 -1.36 -1.43 -5.91
N ALA A 152 -2.03 -1.40 -4.76
CA ALA A 152 -2.88 -0.28 -4.36
C ALA A 152 -2.09 1.04 -4.26
N ILE A 153 -0.91 1.01 -3.63
CA ILE A 153 0.01 2.17 -3.56
C ILE A 153 0.47 2.60 -4.95
N GLY A 154 0.86 1.64 -5.81
CA GLY A 154 1.26 1.94 -7.19
C GLY A 154 0.14 2.61 -8.00
N MET A 155 -1.11 2.15 -7.83
CA MET A 155 -2.27 2.76 -8.49
C MET A 155 -2.57 4.15 -7.95
N LEU A 156 -2.45 4.38 -6.65
CA LEU A 156 -2.57 5.72 -6.08
C LEU A 156 -1.51 6.67 -6.66
N PHE A 157 -0.24 6.24 -6.72
CA PHE A 157 0.80 7.06 -7.30
C PHE A 157 0.56 7.41 -8.77
N SER A 158 -0.13 6.55 -9.53
CA SER A 158 -0.50 6.88 -10.91
C SER A 158 -1.49 8.07 -11.03
N LYS A 159 -2.15 8.46 -9.92
CA LYS A 159 -3.05 9.62 -9.85
C LYS A 159 -2.36 10.88 -9.32
N ILE A 160 -1.46 10.73 -8.32
CA ILE A 160 -0.87 11.86 -7.60
C ILE A 160 0.57 12.18 -8.02
N ALA A 161 1.18 11.31 -8.83
CA ALA A 161 2.53 11.44 -9.34
C ALA A 161 2.61 10.89 -10.78
N LYS A 162 3.79 10.86 -11.36
CA LYS A 162 4.01 10.20 -12.66
C LYS A 162 4.53 8.80 -12.42
N VAL A 163 3.86 7.79 -12.99
CA VAL A 163 4.31 6.40 -12.99
C VAL A 163 4.61 5.99 -14.43
N SER A 164 5.81 5.49 -14.68
CA SER A 164 6.23 4.99 -15.99
C SER A 164 7.04 3.70 -15.83
N PHE A 165 7.18 2.92 -16.89
CA PHE A 165 8.09 1.79 -16.86
C PHE A 165 9.52 2.29 -16.62
N TYR A 166 10.18 1.70 -15.62
CA TYR A 166 11.58 1.88 -15.32
C TYR A 166 12.42 0.73 -15.88
N ASP A 167 11.84 -0.46 -15.88
CA ASP A 167 12.42 -1.69 -16.37
C ASP A 167 11.29 -2.53 -16.98
N GLU A 168 11.18 -2.52 -18.31
CA GLU A 168 10.10 -3.19 -19.04
C GLU A 168 10.24 -4.72 -18.97
N GLU A 169 11.46 -5.26 -18.94
CA GLU A 169 11.72 -6.70 -18.88
C GLU A 169 11.21 -7.32 -17.58
N ASN A 170 11.35 -6.58 -16.47
CA ASN A 170 10.89 -7.01 -15.15
C ASN A 170 9.57 -6.38 -14.69
N TYR A 171 8.87 -5.67 -15.60
CA TYR A 171 7.62 -4.96 -15.32
C TYR A 171 7.70 -3.97 -14.13
N ASN A 172 8.88 -3.46 -13.80
CA ASN A 172 9.06 -2.50 -12.74
C ASN A 172 8.62 -1.11 -13.17
N ARG A 173 7.74 -0.49 -12.38
CA ARG A 173 7.22 0.84 -12.64
C ARG A 173 7.85 1.84 -11.69
N GLY A 174 8.68 2.72 -12.23
CA GLY A 174 9.24 3.83 -11.48
C GLY A 174 8.19 4.88 -11.13
N ILE A 175 8.33 5.47 -9.96
CA ILE A 175 7.53 6.60 -9.50
C ILE A 175 8.40 7.85 -9.60
N TYR A 176 7.90 8.88 -10.29
CA TYR A 176 8.56 10.15 -10.49
C TYR A 176 7.71 11.28 -9.91
N PHE A 177 8.35 12.20 -9.20
CA PHE A 177 7.74 13.41 -8.71
C PHE A 177 8.63 14.61 -9.02
N ASN A 178 8.09 15.66 -9.66
CA ASN A 178 8.86 16.81 -10.17
C ASN A 178 10.08 16.38 -11.00
N ASP A 179 9.86 15.44 -11.93
CA ASP A 179 10.84 14.83 -12.85
C ASP A 179 12.00 14.08 -12.18
N LYS A 180 11.94 13.87 -10.87
CA LYS A 180 12.91 13.04 -10.13
C LYS A 180 12.37 11.65 -9.92
N LEU A 181 13.21 10.63 -10.15
CA LEU A 181 12.91 9.25 -9.76
C LEU A 181 12.91 9.17 -8.23
N ILE A 182 11.74 8.82 -7.67
CA ILE A 182 11.53 8.64 -6.24
C ILE A 182 11.68 7.16 -5.87
N PHE A 183 11.22 6.26 -6.76
CA PHE A 183 11.20 4.84 -6.51
C PHE A 183 11.35 4.06 -7.83
N ASP A 184 12.15 3.01 -7.84
CA ASP A 184 12.51 2.22 -9.02
C ASP A 184 11.54 1.05 -9.32
N GLY A 185 10.45 0.92 -8.58
CA GLY A 185 9.47 -0.14 -8.76
C GLY A 185 9.76 -1.44 -8.00
N LYS A 186 10.92 -1.57 -7.34
CA LYS A 186 11.30 -2.76 -6.57
C LYS A 186 10.86 -2.61 -5.12
N TYR A 187 9.66 -3.10 -4.82
CA TYR A 187 9.10 -3.01 -3.47
C TYR A 187 9.79 -3.93 -2.48
N ASP A 188 10.25 -3.36 -1.38
CA ASP A 188 10.54 -4.10 -0.16
C ASP A 188 9.25 -4.38 0.64
N ALA A 189 9.37 -5.19 1.69
CA ALA A 189 8.29 -5.48 2.62
C ALA A 189 8.80 -5.40 4.08
N PRO A 190 8.54 -4.28 4.77
CA PRO A 190 7.76 -3.10 4.36
C PRO A 190 8.49 -2.13 3.42
N GLU A 191 7.74 -1.29 2.69
CA GLU A 191 8.23 -0.17 1.91
C GLU A 191 7.54 1.12 2.37
N LEU A 192 8.29 2.21 2.56
CA LEU A 192 7.77 3.43 3.17
C LEU A 192 7.94 4.65 2.27
N PHE A 193 6.83 5.36 2.05
CA PHE A 193 6.81 6.63 1.35
C PHE A 193 6.36 7.75 2.29
N LYS A 194 7.02 8.90 2.23
CA LYS A 194 6.61 10.13 2.89
C LYS A 194 6.03 11.07 1.85
N LEU A 195 4.79 11.48 2.06
CA LEU A 195 4.09 12.47 1.24
C LEU A 195 3.85 13.71 2.09
N GLU A 196 4.22 14.88 1.59
CA GLU A 196 3.98 16.15 2.25
C GLU A 196 2.93 16.95 1.46
N TYR A 197 1.91 17.38 2.16
CA TYR A 197 0.83 18.20 1.60
C TYR A 197 0.83 19.58 2.26
N GLU A 198 0.69 20.63 1.42
CA GLU A 198 0.32 21.96 1.86
C GLU A 198 -1.15 22.17 1.49
N ASP A 199 -1.99 22.23 2.52
CA ASP A 199 -3.43 22.09 2.39
C ASP A 199 -3.79 20.78 1.67
N GLU A 200 -4.35 20.81 0.49
CA GLU A 200 -4.66 19.59 -0.28
C GLU A 200 -3.69 19.33 -1.45
N LYS A 201 -2.67 20.19 -1.60
CA LYS A 201 -1.68 20.07 -2.68
C LYS A 201 -0.48 19.24 -2.23
N LEU A 202 -0.17 18.16 -2.96
CA LEU A 202 1.06 17.41 -2.78
C LEU A 202 2.27 18.24 -3.19
N VAL A 203 3.22 18.46 -2.26
CA VAL A 203 4.39 19.33 -2.48
C VAL A 203 5.70 18.57 -2.45
N ASP A 204 5.77 17.41 -1.78
CA ASP A 204 6.96 16.55 -1.75
C ASP A 204 6.61 15.08 -1.61
N VAL A 205 7.42 14.23 -2.23
CA VAL A 205 7.35 12.76 -2.13
C VAL A 205 8.75 12.22 -1.95
N LYS A 206 8.93 11.36 -0.93
CA LYS A 206 10.18 10.65 -0.69
C LYS A 206 9.92 9.17 -0.45
N ASN A 207 10.78 8.31 -0.99
CA ASN A 207 10.88 6.93 -0.57
C ASN A 207 11.90 6.85 0.57
N ILE A 208 11.49 6.35 1.73
CA ILE A 208 12.35 6.21 2.91
C ILE A 208 12.91 4.79 2.93
N LYS A 209 14.19 4.66 2.70
CA LYS A 209 14.88 3.37 2.75
C LYS A 209 15.06 2.90 4.19
N ILE A 210 14.60 1.69 4.47
CA ILE A 210 14.68 1.05 5.77
C ILE A 210 15.88 0.12 5.78
N LYS A 211 16.79 0.33 6.74
CA LYS A 211 17.93 -0.57 6.94
C LYS A 211 17.55 -1.64 7.97
N TYR A 212 17.73 -2.90 7.64
CA TYR A 212 17.41 -4.05 8.48
C TYR A 212 18.69 -4.75 9.01
N GLU A 213 19.73 -3.97 9.25
CA GLU A 213 20.96 -4.51 9.87
C GLU A 213 20.72 -4.98 11.30
#